data_0570575f3c742ce31c62c0df6e81bd2b
#
_entry.id   0570575f3c742ce31c62c0df6e81bd2b
#
_cell.length_a   1.000
_cell.length_b   1.000
_cell.length_c   1.000
_cell.angle_alpha   90.00
_cell.angle_beta   90.00
_cell.angle_gamma   90.00
#
_symmetry.space_group_name_H-M   'P 1'
#
loop_
_entity.id
_entity.type
_entity.pdbx_description
1 polymer ?
#
loop_
_entity_poly.entity_id
_entity_poly.type
_entity_poly.pdbx_seq_one_letter_code
_entity_poly.pdbx_strand_id
1 'polypeptide(L)'
;MFACKAHQNLTHILKMKDAESFTELFLKSLEPLRVSRRLGPVLFQFGPTFKIDLERLDAYLPLLPNDIRFAFEFRHASWLTDAVYERLAARNMALCLAESDKLEVPKVMTANFGYFRLRKGDYSEEGRREIADRVRALLDGGRDAYVYFKHEDDPRGALWAEELRQAVLQPPPMQP
;
A
#
# COMPACT_ATOMS: atom_id res chain seq x y z
N MET A 1 10.86 11.91 0.38
CA MET A 1 10.58 10.58 -0.22
C MET A 1 9.27 10.68 -0.99
N PHE A 2 9.18 10.06 -2.17
CA PHE A 2 8.00 10.10 -3.04
C PHE A 2 7.42 8.69 -3.15
N ALA A 3 6.17 8.51 -2.74
CA ALA A 3 5.40 7.33 -3.13
C ALA A 3 4.87 7.54 -4.54
N CYS A 4 5.06 6.54 -5.39
CA CYS A 4 4.63 6.58 -6.78
C CYS A 4 3.47 5.62 -7.01
N LYS A 5 2.68 5.86 -8.04
CA LYS A 5 1.63 4.94 -8.49
C LYS A 5 2.01 4.39 -9.87
N ALA A 6 1.87 3.08 -10.04
CA ALA A 6 2.09 2.44 -11.31
C ALA A 6 1.16 3.00 -12.39
N HIS A 7 1.68 3.10 -13.62
CA HIS A 7 0.93 3.62 -14.75
C HIS A 7 -0.31 2.77 -15.05
N GLN A 8 -1.39 3.43 -15.49
CA GLN A 8 -2.66 2.75 -15.78
C GLN A 8 -2.57 1.62 -16.81
N ASN A 9 -1.61 1.69 -17.74
CA ASN A 9 -1.38 0.60 -18.69
C ASN A 9 -1.09 -0.71 -17.95
N LEU A 10 -0.28 -0.69 -16.90
CA LEU A 10 0.07 -1.89 -16.13
C LEU A 10 -1.09 -2.42 -15.30
N THR A 11 -1.90 -1.53 -14.73
CA THR A 11 -2.89 -1.90 -13.72
C THR A 11 -4.33 -2.00 -14.24
N HIS A 12 -4.71 -1.21 -15.23
CA HIS A 12 -6.09 -1.13 -15.74
C HIS A 12 -6.24 -1.68 -17.15
N ILE A 13 -5.27 -1.46 -18.03
CA ILE A 13 -5.33 -1.89 -19.44
C ILE A 13 -4.80 -3.33 -19.55
N LEU A 14 -3.51 -3.53 -19.35
CA LEU A 14 -2.86 -4.84 -19.43
C LEU A 14 -3.18 -5.74 -18.24
N LYS A 15 -3.40 -5.16 -17.05
CA LYS A 15 -3.68 -5.91 -15.82
C LYS A 15 -2.66 -7.00 -15.59
N MET A 16 -1.37 -6.65 -15.67
CA MET A 16 -0.20 -7.52 -15.55
C MET A 16 0.01 -8.53 -16.73
N LYS A 17 -0.84 -8.55 -17.75
CA LYS A 17 -0.70 -9.46 -18.88
C LYS A 17 0.21 -8.84 -19.94
N ASP A 18 1.17 -9.63 -20.46
CA ASP A 18 2.11 -9.21 -21.54
C ASP A 18 2.69 -7.79 -21.25
N ALA A 19 3.09 -7.57 -20.00
CA ALA A 19 3.40 -6.24 -19.47
C ALA A 19 4.90 -5.96 -19.28
N GLU A 20 5.78 -6.85 -19.75
CA GLU A 20 7.23 -6.81 -19.56
C GLU A 20 7.82 -5.48 -20.03
N SER A 21 7.61 -5.11 -21.30
CA SER A 21 8.16 -3.89 -21.91
C SER A 21 7.63 -2.62 -21.21
N PHE A 22 6.33 -2.60 -20.84
CA PHE A 22 5.76 -1.46 -20.10
C PHE A 22 6.29 -1.39 -18.67
N THR A 23 6.54 -2.53 -18.04
CA THR A 23 7.11 -2.59 -16.70
C THR A 23 8.55 -2.07 -16.72
N GLU A 24 9.36 -2.49 -17.68
CA GLU A 24 10.74 -2.00 -17.85
C GLU A 24 10.77 -0.48 -18.07
N LEU A 25 9.93 0.03 -18.98
CA LEU A 25 9.83 1.47 -19.24
C LEU A 25 9.39 2.25 -17.99
N PHE A 26 8.41 1.71 -17.25
CA PHE A 26 7.95 2.33 -16.01
C PHE A 26 9.06 2.34 -14.96
N LEU A 27 9.75 1.23 -14.73
CA LEU A 27 10.87 1.14 -13.78
C LEU A 27 12.00 2.10 -14.14
N LYS A 28 12.33 2.22 -15.43
CA LYS A 28 13.31 3.19 -15.94
C LYS A 28 12.89 4.64 -15.65
N SER A 29 11.60 4.96 -15.70
CA SER A 29 11.10 6.29 -15.35
C SER A 29 11.25 6.65 -13.87
N LEU A 30 11.37 5.65 -12.98
CA LEU A 30 11.61 5.83 -11.55
C LEU A 30 13.09 6.00 -11.19
N GLU A 31 14.00 5.72 -12.11
CA GLU A 31 15.45 5.72 -11.86
C GLU A 31 15.98 7.03 -11.26
N PRO A 32 15.55 8.25 -11.67
CA PRO A 32 15.99 9.48 -11.04
C PRO A 32 15.66 9.57 -9.55
N LEU A 33 14.50 9.05 -9.14
CA LEU A 33 14.11 9.00 -7.73
C LEU A 33 14.88 7.93 -6.96
N ARG A 34 15.17 6.80 -7.60
CA ARG A 34 15.92 5.68 -7.03
C ARG A 34 17.37 6.09 -6.77
N VAL A 35 18.06 6.63 -7.77
CA VAL A 35 19.46 7.10 -7.66
C VAL A 35 19.58 8.20 -6.60
N SER A 36 18.63 9.14 -6.54
CA SER A 36 18.63 10.21 -5.53
C SER A 36 18.17 9.74 -4.14
N ARG A 37 17.86 8.45 -3.96
CA ARG A 37 17.32 7.85 -2.71
C ARG A 37 16.04 8.52 -2.22
N ARG A 38 15.25 9.04 -3.14
CA ARG A 38 13.96 9.68 -2.86
C ARG A 38 12.75 8.82 -3.24
N LEU A 39 12.97 7.64 -3.84
CA LEU A 39 11.91 6.71 -4.15
C LEU A 39 11.39 6.06 -2.87
N GLY A 40 10.10 6.22 -2.61
CA GLY A 40 9.33 5.48 -1.62
C GLY A 40 8.62 4.29 -2.28
N PRO A 41 7.57 3.74 -1.64
CA PRO A 41 6.87 2.61 -2.20
C PRO A 41 6.13 2.97 -3.49
N VAL A 42 5.99 1.97 -4.36
CA VAL A 42 5.25 2.03 -5.61
C VAL A 42 3.95 1.26 -5.48
N LEU A 43 2.82 1.94 -5.65
CA LEU A 43 1.49 1.35 -5.55
C LEU A 43 1.01 0.81 -6.91
N PHE A 44 0.69 -0.48 -6.98
CA PHE A 44 -0.08 -1.11 -8.04
C PHE A 44 -1.54 -1.22 -7.59
N GLN A 45 -2.41 -0.36 -8.14
CA GLN A 45 -3.83 -0.33 -7.80
C GLN A 45 -4.66 -0.91 -8.95
N PHE A 46 -5.36 -2.01 -8.71
CA PHE A 46 -6.21 -2.68 -9.69
C PHE A 46 -7.69 -2.33 -9.49
N GLY A 47 -8.43 -2.31 -10.60
CA GLY A 47 -9.86 -1.97 -10.60
C GLY A 47 -10.75 -3.08 -10.02
N PRO A 48 -12.02 -2.74 -9.67
CA PRO A 48 -12.95 -3.68 -9.03
C PRO A 48 -13.48 -4.78 -9.95
N THR A 49 -13.26 -4.68 -11.25
CA THR A 49 -13.67 -5.71 -12.24
C THR A 49 -12.57 -6.74 -12.51
N PHE A 50 -11.36 -6.54 -11.95
CA PHE A 50 -10.25 -7.47 -12.16
C PHE A 50 -10.31 -8.59 -11.12
N LYS A 51 -10.81 -9.74 -11.55
CA LYS A 51 -10.86 -10.97 -10.73
C LYS A 51 -9.49 -11.61 -10.62
N ILE A 52 -9.32 -12.45 -9.60
CA ILE A 52 -8.09 -13.20 -9.32
C ILE A 52 -7.62 -14.00 -10.55
N ASP A 53 -6.33 -13.93 -10.78
CA ASP A 53 -5.60 -14.69 -11.79
C ASP A 53 -4.19 -14.94 -11.23
N LEU A 54 -4.01 -16.10 -10.60
CA LEU A 54 -2.76 -16.43 -9.91
C LEU A 54 -1.62 -16.69 -10.89
N GLU A 55 -1.91 -17.28 -12.07
CA GLU A 55 -0.89 -17.52 -13.10
C GLU A 55 -0.30 -16.19 -13.58
N ARG A 56 -1.17 -15.20 -13.79
CA ARG A 56 -0.76 -13.87 -14.18
C ARG A 56 0.02 -13.15 -13.08
N LEU A 57 -0.38 -13.32 -11.82
CA LEU A 57 0.36 -12.79 -10.69
C LEU A 57 1.76 -13.44 -10.60
N ASP A 58 1.84 -14.75 -10.70
CA ASP A 58 3.09 -15.51 -10.66
C ASP A 58 4.05 -15.14 -11.80
N ALA A 59 3.52 -14.87 -12.98
CA ALA A 59 4.32 -14.41 -14.12
C ALA A 59 4.79 -12.95 -13.95
N TYR A 60 3.98 -12.11 -13.31
CA TYR A 60 4.26 -10.68 -13.21
C TYR A 60 5.21 -10.30 -12.07
N LEU A 61 5.05 -10.90 -10.89
CA LEU A 61 5.84 -10.52 -9.71
C LEU A 61 7.36 -10.61 -9.94
N PRO A 62 7.90 -11.60 -10.69
CA PRO A 62 9.33 -11.70 -10.98
C PRO A 62 9.90 -10.54 -11.82
N LEU A 63 9.08 -9.81 -12.54
CA LEU A 63 9.49 -8.62 -13.31
C LEU A 63 9.86 -7.44 -12.43
N LEU A 64 9.42 -7.46 -11.16
CA LEU A 64 9.63 -6.38 -10.22
C LEU A 64 10.91 -6.61 -9.40
N PRO A 65 11.84 -5.63 -9.35
CA PRO A 65 13.10 -5.76 -8.60
C PRO A 65 12.86 -5.79 -7.09
N ASN A 66 13.71 -6.49 -6.35
CA ASN A 66 13.54 -6.68 -4.90
C ASN A 66 14.01 -5.47 -4.07
N ASP A 67 14.71 -4.52 -4.64
CA ASP A 67 15.24 -3.33 -3.97
C ASP A 67 14.30 -2.11 -4.03
N ILE A 68 13.13 -2.26 -4.65
CA ILE A 68 12.04 -1.29 -4.64
C ILE A 68 10.88 -1.86 -3.81
N ARG A 69 10.30 -1.05 -2.95
CA ARG A 69 9.12 -1.41 -2.18
C ARG A 69 7.87 -1.31 -3.05
N PHE A 70 7.14 -2.40 -3.19
CA PHE A 70 5.89 -2.46 -3.95
C PHE A 70 4.71 -2.74 -3.03
N ALA A 71 3.59 -2.06 -3.28
CA ALA A 71 2.32 -2.30 -2.61
C ALA A 71 1.23 -2.61 -3.65
N PHE A 72 0.39 -3.60 -3.35
CA PHE A 72 -0.69 -4.07 -4.24
C PHE A 72 -2.04 -3.78 -3.63
N GLU A 73 -2.86 -2.96 -4.30
CA GLU A 73 -4.25 -2.71 -3.93
C GLU A 73 -5.17 -3.46 -4.88
N PHE A 74 -5.85 -4.45 -4.36
CA PHE A 74 -6.87 -5.18 -5.09
C PHE A 74 -8.25 -4.71 -4.64
N ARG A 75 -9.11 -4.34 -5.60
CA ARG A 75 -10.47 -3.85 -5.35
C ARG A 75 -11.56 -4.88 -5.62
N HIS A 76 -11.21 -6.09 -6.03
CA HIS A 76 -12.11 -7.22 -6.16
C HIS A 76 -11.83 -8.24 -5.05
N ALA A 77 -12.88 -8.67 -4.34
CA ALA A 77 -12.75 -9.55 -3.16
C ALA A 77 -12.05 -10.89 -3.45
N SER A 78 -12.12 -11.39 -4.69
CA SER A 78 -11.46 -12.66 -5.05
C SER A 78 -9.94 -12.65 -4.86
N TRP A 79 -9.30 -11.49 -4.80
CA TRP A 79 -7.87 -11.36 -4.56
C TRP A 79 -7.48 -11.45 -3.08
N LEU A 80 -8.46 -11.38 -2.18
CA LEU A 80 -8.21 -11.36 -0.73
C LEU A 80 -8.19 -12.81 -0.20
N THR A 81 -7.14 -13.54 -0.54
CA THR A 81 -6.93 -14.95 -0.20
C THR A 81 -5.50 -15.22 0.25
N ASP A 82 -5.32 -16.26 1.05
CA ASP A 82 -4.00 -16.68 1.55
C ASP A 82 -3.03 -16.95 0.40
N ALA A 83 -3.51 -17.57 -0.70
CA ALA A 83 -2.70 -17.83 -1.87
C ALA A 83 -2.08 -16.57 -2.50
N VAL A 84 -2.76 -15.43 -2.43
CA VAL A 84 -2.22 -14.12 -2.86
C VAL A 84 -1.27 -13.56 -1.82
N TYR A 85 -1.62 -13.65 -0.52
CA TYR A 85 -0.80 -13.11 0.57
C TYR A 85 0.57 -13.80 0.65
N GLU A 86 0.60 -15.13 0.49
CA GLU A 86 1.85 -15.92 0.45
C GLU A 86 2.77 -15.47 -0.69
N ARG A 87 2.21 -15.24 -1.89
CA ARG A 87 2.98 -14.76 -3.05
C ARG A 87 3.57 -13.39 -2.85
N LEU A 88 2.79 -12.47 -2.29
CA LEU A 88 3.29 -11.13 -1.95
C LEU A 88 4.36 -11.21 -0.86
N ALA A 89 4.12 -12.01 0.18
CA ALA A 89 5.05 -12.18 1.29
C ALA A 89 6.38 -12.79 0.85
N ALA A 90 6.37 -13.78 -0.04
CA ALA A 90 7.58 -14.40 -0.59
C ALA A 90 8.51 -13.39 -1.28
N ARG A 91 7.99 -12.23 -1.70
CA ARG A 91 8.74 -11.17 -2.35
C ARG A 91 8.81 -9.88 -1.55
N ASN A 92 8.41 -9.90 -0.28
CA ASN A 92 8.36 -8.72 0.59
C ASN A 92 7.56 -7.54 -0.03
N MET A 93 6.45 -7.87 -0.71
CA MET A 93 5.55 -6.89 -1.31
C MET A 93 4.31 -6.71 -0.43
N ALA A 94 3.91 -5.46 -0.18
CA ALA A 94 2.82 -5.17 0.74
C ALA A 94 1.45 -5.36 0.09
N LEU A 95 0.54 -6.04 0.78
CA LEU A 95 -0.89 -5.85 0.54
C LEU A 95 -1.26 -4.45 1.00
N CYS A 96 -1.85 -3.64 0.12
CA CYS A 96 -2.35 -2.33 0.50
C CYS A 96 -3.62 -2.50 1.37
N LEU A 97 -3.55 -2.06 2.61
CA LEU A 97 -4.68 -2.06 3.53
C LEU A 97 -5.58 -0.84 3.20
N ALA A 98 -6.41 -1.01 2.17
CA ALA A 98 -7.32 0.02 1.70
C ALA A 98 -8.65 -0.06 2.45
N GLU A 99 -8.94 0.94 3.29
CA GLU A 99 -10.25 1.08 3.90
C GLU A 99 -11.19 1.84 2.97
N SER A 100 -12.37 1.27 2.72
CA SER A 100 -13.44 1.91 1.97
C SER A 100 -14.79 1.34 2.41
N ASP A 101 -15.86 2.07 2.10
CA ASP A 101 -17.23 1.63 2.42
C ASP A 101 -17.69 0.42 1.58
N LYS A 102 -16.91 0.02 0.55
CA LYS A 102 -17.31 -0.99 -0.44
C LYS A 102 -16.58 -2.32 -0.29
N LEU A 103 -15.41 -2.34 0.32
CA LEU A 103 -14.58 -3.54 0.45
C LEU A 103 -13.77 -3.46 1.74
N GLU A 104 -13.93 -4.47 2.58
CA GLU A 104 -13.08 -4.67 3.74
C GLU A 104 -11.86 -5.51 3.34
N VAL A 105 -10.68 -4.94 3.51
CA VAL A 105 -9.41 -5.62 3.26
C VAL A 105 -8.90 -6.20 4.59
N PRO A 106 -8.61 -7.51 4.65
CA PRO A 106 -8.07 -8.13 5.85
C PRO A 106 -6.77 -7.47 6.31
N LYS A 107 -6.59 -7.36 7.61
CA LYS A 107 -5.42 -6.74 8.25
C LYS A 107 -4.19 -7.67 8.22
N VAL A 108 -3.81 -8.15 7.03
CA VAL A 108 -2.70 -9.08 6.81
C VAL A 108 -1.46 -8.31 6.37
N MET A 109 -0.33 -8.59 7.04
CA MET A 109 0.97 -8.01 6.69
C MET A 109 1.76 -8.99 5.82
N THR A 110 2.01 -8.60 4.58
CA THR A 110 2.75 -9.40 3.60
C THR A 110 4.16 -8.86 3.31
N ALA A 111 4.56 -7.78 3.99
CA ALA A 111 5.89 -7.19 3.84
C ALA A 111 6.45 -6.69 5.18
N ASN A 112 7.72 -6.31 5.18
CA ASN A 112 8.38 -5.65 6.30
C ASN A 112 8.01 -4.17 6.44
N PHE A 113 6.99 -3.72 5.74
CA PHE A 113 6.41 -2.38 5.85
C PHE A 113 4.89 -2.44 5.64
N GLY A 114 4.16 -1.50 6.24
CA GLY A 114 2.73 -1.31 6.04
C GLY A 114 2.43 -0.25 4.99
N TYR A 115 1.40 -0.48 4.16
CA TYR A 115 0.89 0.50 3.21
C TYR A 115 -0.62 0.65 3.37
N PHE A 116 -1.06 1.82 3.85
CA PHE A 116 -2.45 2.08 4.22
C PHE A 116 -3.04 3.16 3.33
N ARG A 117 -4.26 2.92 2.84
CA ARG A 117 -5.07 3.94 2.15
C ARG A 117 -6.41 4.06 2.84
N LEU A 118 -6.54 5.08 3.64
CA LEU A 118 -7.69 5.35 4.50
C LEU A 118 -8.66 6.26 3.75
N ARG A 119 -9.73 5.68 3.20
CA ARG A 119 -10.60 6.33 2.22
C ARG A 119 -12.07 6.40 2.65
N LYS A 120 -12.37 6.19 3.92
CA LYS A 120 -13.71 6.47 4.46
C LYS A 120 -13.99 7.97 4.44
N GLY A 121 -15.25 8.33 4.32
CA GLY A 121 -15.67 9.74 4.34
C GLY A 121 -15.45 10.40 5.70
N ASP A 122 -15.47 9.60 6.77
CA ASP A 122 -15.20 10.07 8.14
C ASP A 122 -14.50 9.00 8.98
N TYR A 123 -13.78 9.45 10.01
CA TYR A 123 -13.12 8.63 11.03
C TYR A 123 -13.45 9.18 12.41
N SER A 124 -14.14 8.38 13.23
CA SER A 124 -14.35 8.72 14.64
C SER A 124 -13.01 8.84 15.39
N GLU A 125 -13.01 9.50 16.53
CA GLU A 125 -11.81 9.62 17.37
C GLU A 125 -11.27 8.24 17.77
N GLU A 126 -12.15 7.29 18.13
CA GLU A 126 -11.79 5.91 18.43
C GLU A 126 -11.16 5.22 17.21
N GLY A 127 -11.75 5.35 16.02
CA GLY A 127 -11.21 4.78 14.79
C GLY A 127 -9.81 5.35 14.45
N ARG A 128 -9.56 6.64 14.70
CA ARG A 128 -8.24 7.25 14.51
C ARG A 128 -7.22 6.73 15.53
N ARG A 129 -7.64 6.50 16.79
CA ARG A 129 -6.79 5.86 17.82
C ARG A 129 -6.41 4.44 17.42
N GLU A 130 -7.36 3.62 16.97
CA GLU A 130 -7.09 2.26 16.50
C GLU A 130 -6.09 2.24 15.33
N ILE A 131 -6.20 3.21 14.40
CA ILE A 131 -5.23 3.36 13.32
C ILE A 131 -3.85 3.70 13.89
N ALA A 132 -3.77 4.63 14.84
CA ALA A 132 -2.52 5.04 15.48
C ALA A 132 -1.86 3.87 16.21
N ASP A 133 -2.63 3.09 16.97
CA ASP A 133 -2.12 1.92 17.71
C ASP A 133 -1.59 0.84 16.76
N ARG A 134 -2.28 0.61 15.65
CA ARG A 134 -1.83 -0.32 14.60
C ARG A 134 -0.51 0.13 13.96
N VAL A 135 -0.41 1.42 13.62
CA VAL A 135 0.81 1.98 13.04
C VAL A 135 1.95 1.93 14.05
N ARG A 136 1.70 2.29 15.31
CA ARG A 136 2.68 2.22 16.39
C ARG A 136 3.22 0.80 16.57
N ALA A 137 2.34 -0.20 16.61
CA ALA A 137 2.75 -1.61 16.72
C ALA A 137 3.66 -2.06 15.56
N LEU A 138 3.49 -1.53 14.35
CA LEU A 138 4.41 -1.77 13.24
C LEU A 138 5.76 -1.13 13.46
N LEU A 139 5.80 0.15 13.89
CA LEU A 139 7.02 0.89 14.15
C LEU A 139 7.82 0.27 15.31
N ASP A 140 7.14 -0.13 16.39
CA ASP A 140 7.74 -0.82 17.54
C ASP A 140 8.33 -2.18 17.14
N GLY A 141 7.72 -2.84 16.16
CA GLY A 141 8.24 -4.05 15.52
C GLY A 141 9.37 -3.81 14.50
N GLY A 142 9.90 -2.58 14.39
CA GLY A 142 10.98 -2.22 13.48
C GLY A 142 10.57 -2.14 12.01
N ARG A 143 9.27 -1.99 11.72
CA ARG A 143 8.72 -1.91 10.36
C ARG A 143 8.37 -0.47 10.01
N ASP A 144 8.53 -0.08 8.76
CA ASP A 144 8.03 1.21 8.27
C ASP A 144 6.51 1.17 8.00
N ALA A 145 5.86 2.32 8.08
CA ALA A 145 4.45 2.48 7.70
C ALA A 145 4.26 3.69 6.79
N TYR A 146 3.51 3.48 5.70
CA TYR A 146 3.09 4.51 4.76
C TYR A 146 1.58 4.65 4.84
N VAL A 147 1.10 5.80 5.29
CA VAL A 147 -0.33 6.01 5.58
C VAL A 147 -0.83 7.22 4.81
N TYR A 148 -1.91 7.03 4.04
CA TYR A 148 -2.51 8.06 3.19
C TYR A 148 -3.99 8.18 3.51
N PHE A 149 -4.42 9.34 3.99
CA PHE A 149 -5.82 9.68 4.12
C PHE A 149 -6.38 10.25 2.81
N LYS A 150 -7.67 10.02 2.54
CA LYS A 150 -8.39 10.67 1.45
C LYS A 150 -8.48 12.18 1.73
N HIS A 151 -8.27 13.00 0.70
CA HIS A 151 -8.25 14.47 0.83
C HIS A 151 -8.94 15.18 -0.35
N GLU A 152 -9.57 14.43 -1.26
CA GLU A 152 -10.09 15.00 -2.51
C GLU A 152 -11.29 15.93 -2.28
N ASP A 153 -12.11 15.64 -1.28
CA ASP A 153 -13.36 16.38 -1.01
C ASP A 153 -13.32 17.18 0.29
N ASP A 154 -12.37 16.90 1.21
CA ASP A 154 -12.34 17.44 2.55
C ASP A 154 -10.90 17.56 3.06
N PRO A 155 -10.49 18.74 3.57
CA PRO A 155 -9.14 18.97 4.10
C PRO A 155 -8.84 18.20 5.40
N ARG A 156 -9.85 17.63 6.08
CA ARG A 156 -9.67 16.87 7.32
C ARG A 156 -8.65 15.74 7.20
N GLY A 157 -8.51 15.15 6.01
CA GLY A 157 -7.51 14.11 5.77
C GLY A 157 -6.08 14.56 6.09
N ALA A 158 -5.74 15.82 5.83
CA ALA A 158 -4.43 16.38 6.19
C ALA A 158 -4.28 16.55 7.71
N LEU A 159 -5.35 16.97 8.39
CA LEU A 159 -5.36 17.11 9.86
C LEU A 159 -5.21 15.74 10.54
N TRP A 160 -5.93 14.73 10.07
CA TRP A 160 -5.82 13.36 10.58
C TRP A 160 -4.43 12.74 10.33
N ALA A 161 -3.80 13.07 9.19
CA ALA A 161 -2.44 12.62 8.93
C ALA A 161 -1.44 13.24 9.91
N GLU A 162 -1.59 14.53 10.23
CA GLU A 162 -0.74 15.20 11.22
C GLU A 162 -1.02 14.68 12.64
N GLU A 163 -2.28 14.49 13.03
CA GLU A 163 -2.67 13.88 14.30
C GLU A 163 -2.04 12.50 14.46
N LEU A 164 -2.16 11.64 13.44
CA LEU A 164 -1.53 10.32 13.43
C LEU A 164 -0.01 10.41 13.59
N ARG A 165 0.63 11.31 12.83
CA ARG A 165 2.07 11.51 12.91
C ARG A 165 2.52 11.88 14.32
N GLN A 166 1.81 12.79 14.97
CA GLN A 166 2.08 13.18 16.35
C GLN A 166 1.87 12.02 17.31
N ALA A 167 0.75 11.31 17.18
CA ALA A 167 0.42 10.19 18.05
C ALA A 167 1.45 9.06 18.02
N VAL A 168 2.02 8.74 16.84
CA VAL A 168 2.97 7.63 16.70
C VAL A 168 4.43 8.02 16.97
N LEU A 169 4.79 9.31 16.89
CA LEU A 169 6.15 9.78 17.14
C LEU A 169 6.37 10.22 18.59
N GLN A 170 5.30 10.49 19.32
CA GLN A 170 5.39 10.78 20.76
C GLN A 170 5.50 9.48 21.56
N PRO A 171 6.38 9.41 22.57
CA PRO A 171 6.37 8.28 23.48
C PRO A 171 4.98 8.18 24.16
N PRO A 172 4.49 6.96 24.42
CA PRO A 172 3.24 6.80 25.15
C PRO A 172 3.32 7.57 26.47
N PRO A 173 2.22 8.21 26.93
CA PRO A 173 2.22 8.87 28.22
C PRO A 173 2.64 7.87 29.27
N MET A 174 3.62 8.24 30.11
CA MET A 174 4.01 7.41 31.25
C MET A 174 2.74 7.13 32.06
N GLN A 175 2.37 5.87 32.14
CA GLN A 175 1.29 5.46 33.04
C GLN A 175 1.80 5.69 34.47
N PRO A 176 0.98 6.30 35.34
CA PRO A 176 1.35 6.58 36.73
C PRO A 176 1.54 5.32 37.54
#